data_98485299207c4eaebfa31bd5de0b1fa2
#
_entry.id   98485299207c4eaebfa31bd5de0b1fa2
#
_cell.length_a   1.000
_cell.length_b   1.000
_cell.length_c   1.000
_cell.angle_alpha   90.00
_cell.angle_beta   90.00
_cell.angle_gamma   90.00
#
_symmetry.space_group_name_H-M   'P 1'
#
loop_
_entity.id
_entity.type
_entity.pdbx_description
1 polymer ?
#
loop_
_entity_poly.entity_id
_entity_poly.type
_entity_poly.pdbx_seq_one_letter_code
_entity_poly.pdbx_strand_id
1 'polypeptide(L)'
;MKFLILSLLALGYQSASAQLVTESFGSGANAFKLDFVTVGNPNNPADTTGSPNPAGSVAYTFNLGKYEVSREQIDKANSAGSLGITMYDMSSYGGNGVNRPATGVSWYEAATYVN
;
A
#
# COMPACT_ATOMS: atom_id res chain seq x y z
N MET A 1 -37.05 23.55 -43.96
CA MET A 1 -36.75 23.66 -42.52
C MET A 1 -35.92 22.43 -42.11
N LYS A 2 -34.59 22.60 -41.92
CA LYS A 2 -33.70 21.49 -41.56
C LYS A 2 -33.48 21.53 -40.04
N PHE A 3 -33.92 20.51 -39.33
CA PHE A 3 -33.65 20.37 -37.88
C PHE A 3 -32.24 19.80 -37.70
N LEU A 4 -31.39 20.56 -37.08
CA LEU A 4 -30.06 20.14 -36.65
C LEU A 4 -30.22 19.44 -35.28
N ILE A 5 -30.05 18.10 -35.24
CA ILE A 5 -30.01 17.35 -33.97
C ILE A 5 -28.60 17.45 -33.42
N LEU A 6 -28.44 18.22 -32.37
CA LEU A 6 -27.19 18.32 -31.62
C LEU A 6 -27.13 17.15 -30.66
N SER A 7 -26.37 16.09 -30.98
CA SER A 7 -26.12 14.98 -30.09
C SER A 7 -25.10 15.40 -29.04
N LEU A 8 -25.56 15.58 -27.80
CA LEU A 8 -24.73 15.83 -26.64
C LEU A 8 -24.00 14.55 -26.24
N LEU A 9 -22.72 14.43 -26.56
CA LEU A 9 -21.87 13.32 -26.14
C LEU A 9 -21.55 13.52 -24.67
N ALA A 10 -22.26 12.82 -23.78
CA ALA A 10 -21.94 12.78 -22.35
C ALA A 10 -20.65 11.96 -22.16
N LEU A 11 -19.51 12.62 -21.97
CA LEU A 11 -18.31 11.95 -21.47
C LEU A 11 -18.58 11.49 -20.03
N GLY A 12 -18.82 10.20 -19.87
CA GLY A 12 -18.91 9.59 -18.56
C GLY A 12 -17.54 9.61 -17.88
N TYR A 13 -17.40 10.42 -16.85
CA TYR A 13 -16.26 10.31 -15.94
C TYR A 13 -16.39 9.01 -15.17
N GLN A 14 -15.55 8.03 -15.50
CA GLN A 14 -15.40 6.83 -14.70
C GLN A 14 -14.55 7.20 -13.48
N SER A 15 -15.19 7.35 -12.34
CA SER A 15 -14.49 7.46 -11.06
C SER A 15 -13.84 6.11 -10.74
N ALA A 16 -12.52 6.04 -10.76
CA ALA A 16 -11.80 4.90 -10.22
C ALA A 16 -12.04 4.87 -8.70
N SER A 17 -12.84 3.93 -8.21
CA SER A 17 -13.00 3.72 -6.77
C SER A 17 -11.86 2.86 -6.27
N ALA A 18 -11.12 3.34 -5.26
CA ALA A 18 -10.13 2.55 -4.56
C ALA A 18 -10.84 1.38 -3.85
N GLN A 19 -10.49 0.15 -4.21
CA GLN A 19 -11.04 -1.05 -3.58
C GLN A 19 -10.16 -1.44 -2.40
N LEU A 20 -10.78 -1.65 -1.23
CA LEU A 20 -10.09 -2.20 -0.06
C LEU A 20 -10.04 -3.72 -0.18
N VAL A 21 -8.84 -4.28 -0.05
CA VAL A 21 -8.56 -5.73 -0.02
C VAL A 21 -7.88 -6.05 1.29
N THR A 22 -8.44 -6.97 2.07
CA THR A 22 -7.85 -7.44 3.33
C THR A 22 -7.29 -8.83 3.14
N GLU A 23 -5.99 -8.99 3.35
CA GLU A 23 -5.29 -10.26 3.29
C GLU A 23 -4.93 -10.75 4.68
N SER A 24 -4.95 -12.08 4.89
CA SER A 24 -4.64 -12.71 6.16
C SER A 24 -3.35 -13.51 6.06
N PHE A 25 -2.46 -13.34 7.02
CA PHE A 25 -1.14 -13.95 7.10
C PHE A 25 -0.97 -14.68 8.43
N GLY A 26 -0.08 -15.68 8.46
CA GLY A 26 0.18 -16.49 9.64
C GLY A 26 -0.98 -17.43 9.99
N SER A 27 -0.92 -18.01 11.20
CA SER A 27 -1.95 -18.92 11.71
C SER A 27 -2.02 -18.87 13.24
N GLY A 28 -3.16 -19.27 13.81
CA GLY A 28 -3.35 -19.35 15.26
C GLY A 28 -3.08 -17.99 15.94
N ALA A 29 -2.27 -17.99 17.00
CA ALA A 29 -1.92 -16.79 17.75
C ALA A 29 -1.06 -15.78 16.94
N ASN A 30 -0.40 -16.24 15.88
CA ASN A 30 0.44 -15.43 15.00
C ASN A 30 -0.30 -14.94 13.75
N ALA A 31 -1.62 -15.16 13.68
CA ALA A 31 -2.40 -14.61 12.58
C ALA A 31 -2.52 -13.09 12.67
N PHE A 32 -2.38 -12.41 11.54
CA PHE A 32 -2.61 -10.97 11.41
C PHE A 32 -3.19 -10.63 10.04
N LYS A 33 -3.65 -9.40 9.88
CA LYS A 33 -4.24 -8.92 8.63
C LYS A 33 -3.52 -7.68 8.14
N LEU A 34 -3.44 -7.55 6.82
CA LEU A 34 -3.01 -6.34 6.14
C LEU A 34 -4.15 -5.85 5.25
N ASP A 35 -4.44 -4.58 5.36
CA ASP A 35 -5.38 -3.90 4.48
C ASP A 35 -4.62 -3.23 3.34
N PHE A 36 -5.04 -3.51 2.13
CA PHE A 36 -4.49 -2.92 0.92
C PHE A 36 -5.53 -2.08 0.20
N VAL A 37 -5.08 -1.03 -0.44
CA VAL A 37 -5.89 -0.23 -1.35
C VAL A 37 -5.41 -0.49 -2.76
N THR A 38 -6.31 -0.87 -3.64
CA THR A 38 -5.98 -1.01 -5.06
C THR A 38 -5.77 0.36 -5.67
N VAL A 39 -4.57 0.61 -6.18
CA VAL A 39 -4.22 1.81 -6.94
C VAL A 39 -4.49 1.52 -8.41
N GLY A 40 -5.53 2.17 -8.94
CA GLY A 40 -5.97 2.06 -10.33
C GLY A 40 -5.44 3.21 -11.19
N ASN A 41 -5.99 3.32 -12.40
CA ASN A 41 -5.59 4.26 -13.45
C ASN A 41 -4.27 3.87 -14.12
N PRO A 42 -4.18 2.63 -14.67
CA PRO A 42 -3.00 2.22 -15.42
C PRO A 42 -2.78 3.14 -16.64
N ASN A 43 -1.54 3.34 -17.00
CA ASN A 43 -1.11 4.26 -18.06
C ASN A 43 -1.46 5.75 -17.79
N ASN A 44 -1.56 6.15 -16.53
CA ASN A 44 -1.68 7.55 -16.18
C ASN A 44 -0.53 8.37 -16.79
N PRO A 45 -0.75 9.65 -17.18
CA PRO A 45 0.33 10.50 -17.65
C PRO A 45 1.44 10.61 -16.60
N ALA A 46 2.68 10.51 -17.06
CA ALA A 46 3.84 10.73 -16.19
C ALA A 46 3.92 12.20 -15.76
N ASP A 47 4.38 12.44 -14.55
CA ASP A 47 4.75 13.77 -14.09
C ASP A 47 6.08 14.18 -14.77
N THR A 48 6.06 15.30 -15.44
CA THR A 48 7.21 15.89 -16.12
C THR A 48 7.81 17.07 -15.36
N THR A 49 7.29 17.34 -14.15
CA THR A 49 7.78 18.41 -13.28
C THR A 49 8.75 17.90 -12.24
N GLY A 50 9.84 18.22 -12.00
CA GLY A 50 10.75 17.74 -10.94
C GLY A 50 11.78 16.72 -11.38
N SER A 51 12.32 15.98 -10.41
CA SER A 51 13.37 14.98 -10.63
C SER A 51 13.08 13.74 -9.75
N PRO A 52 13.10 12.52 -10.29
CA PRO A 52 13.37 12.19 -11.71
C PRO A 52 12.23 12.63 -12.64
N ASN A 53 12.55 12.83 -13.91
CA ASN A 53 11.61 13.27 -14.94
C ASN A 53 11.80 12.42 -16.22
N PRO A 54 10.76 11.74 -16.75
CA PRO A 54 9.40 11.62 -16.20
C PRO A 54 9.30 10.63 -15.03
N ALA A 55 8.29 10.76 -14.17
CA ALA A 55 8.04 9.87 -13.04
C ALA A 55 6.54 9.57 -12.85
N GLY A 56 6.22 8.53 -12.06
CA GLY A 56 4.85 8.26 -11.59
C GLY A 56 3.90 7.62 -12.60
N SER A 57 4.32 7.34 -13.84
CA SER A 57 3.51 6.56 -14.79
C SER A 57 3.64 5.07 -14.48
N VAL A 58 2.50 4.38 -14.36
CA VAL A 58 2.45 2.93 -14.10
C VAL A 58 1.49 2.28 -15.08
N ALA A 59 1.95 1.21 -15.76
CA ALA A 59 1.19 0.53 -16.80
C ALA A 59 0.18 -0.51 -16.26
N TYR A 60 0.12 -0.70 -14.95
CA TYR A 60 -0.70 -1.73 -14.29
C TYR A 60 -1.36 -1.19 -13.02
N THR A 61 -2.37 -1.90 -12.54
CA THR A 61 -2.92 -1.70 -11.20
C THR A 61 -2.08 -2.47 -10.19
N PHE A 62 -1.94 -1.93 -8.97
CA PHE A 62 -1.23 -2.60 -7.87
C PHE A 62 -1.92 -2.33 -6.54
N ASN A 63 -1.59 -3.12 -5.54
CA ASN A 63 -2.09 -2.95 -4.19
C ASN A 63 -1.02 -2.26 -3.33
N LEU A 64 -1.43 -1.22 -2.61
CA LEU A 64 -0.58 -0.51 -1.67
C LEU A 64 -1.14 -0.71 -0.26
N GLY A 65 -0.28 -0.97 0.72
CA GLY A 65 -0.69 -1.04 2.12
C GLY A 65 -1.43 0.24 2.55
N LYS A 66 -2.61 0.08 3.13
CA LYS A 66 -3.42 1.21 3.61
C LYS A 66 -2.76 1.91 4.78
N TYR A 67 -2.04 1.16 5.58
CA TYR A 67 -1.33 1.63 6.76
C TYR A 67 0.13 1.18 6.72
N GLU A 68 0.96 1.84 7.48
CA GLU A 68 2.31 1.36 7.78
C GLU A 68 2.23 0.01 8.52
N VAL A 69 3.21 -0.85 8.32
CA VAL A 69 3.31 -2.13 9.03
C VAL A 69 3.53 -1.86 10.53
N SER A 70 2.69 -2.44 11.37
CA SER A 70 2.77 -2.25 12.81
C SER A 70 3.83 -3.14 13.46
N ARG A 71 4.24 -2.79 14.69
CA ARG A 71 5.15 -3.60 15.49
C ARG A 71 4.59 -4.99 15.75
N GLU A 72 3.29 -5.10 16.06
CA GLU A 72 2.63 -6.39 16.25
C GLU A 72 2.69 -7.28 15.01
N GLN A 73 2.52 -6.71 13.82
CA GLN A 73 2.59 -7.48 12.58
C GLN A 73 4.00 -8.02 12.32
N ILE A 74 5.05 -7.24 12.63
CA ILE A 74 6.43 -7.74 12.59
C ILE A 74 6.67 -8.83 13.62
N ASP A 75 6.22 -8.66 14.87
CA ASP A 75 6.40 -9.65 15.93
C ASP A 75 5.70 -10.97 15.60
N LYS A 76 4.48 -10.91 15.05
CA LYS A 76 3.74 -12.10 14.59
C LYS A 76 4.41 -12.78 13.41
N ALA A 77 4.90 -12.03 12.43
CA ALA A 77 5.64 -12.55 11.30
C ALA A 77 6.95 -13.21 11.75
N ASN A 78 7.70 -12.59 12.65
CA ASN A 78 8.88 -13.18 13.28
C ASN A 78 8.56 -14.53 13.95
N SER A 79 7.46 -14.55 14.72
CA SER A 79 7.04 -15.75 15.46
C SER A 79 6.58 -16.87 14.53
N ALA A 80 5.92 -16.53 13.41
CA ALA A 80 5.44 -17.50 12.44
C ALA A 80 6.56 -18.05 11.54
N GLY A 81 7.50 -17.21 11.10
CA GLY A 81 8.50 -17.52 10.09
C GLY A 81 9.94 -17.57 10.59
N SER A 82 10.22 -17.28 11.87
CA SER A 82 11.58 -17.14 12.42
C SER A 82 12.45 -16.16 11.59
N LEU A 83 11.86 -15.03 11.18
CA LEU A 83 12.45 -14.11 10.21
C LEU A 83 13.64 -13.31 10.78
N GLY A 84 13.69 -13.11 12.11
CA GLY A 84 14.76 -12.38 12.78
C GLY A 84 14.77 -10.87 12.52
N ILE A 85 13.62 -10.31 12.12
CA ILE A 85 13.49 -8.86 11.88
C ILE A 85 13.60 -8.10 13.20
N THR A 86 14.44 -7.08 13.23
CA THR A 86 14.67 -6.25 14.42
C THR A 86 13.97 -4.89 14.28
N MET A 87 13.61 -4.29 15.42
CA MET A 87 12.98 -2.98 15.44
C MET A 87 13.65 -2.10 16.49
N TYR A 88 13.76 -0.80 16.23
CA TYR A 88 14.30 0.14 17.20
C TYR A 88 13.43 0.22 18.46
N ASP A 89 14.09 0.40 19.60
CA ASP A 89 13.42 0.78 20.84
C ASP A 89 12.98 2.25 20.79
N MET A 90 11.67 2.45 20.82
CA MET A 90 11.02 3.75 20.74
C MET A 90 10.56 4.27 22.10
N SER A 91 11.04 3.70 23.22
CA SER A 91 10.61 4.06 24.58
C SER A 91 10.73 5.57 24.84
N SER A 92 11.80 6.20 24.36
CA SER A 92 12.03 7.64 24.46
C SER A 92 11.29 8.50 23.44
N TYR A 93 10.62 7.87 22.47
CA TYR A 93 9.96 8.54 21.34
C TYR A 93 8.47 8.18 21.21
N GLY A 94 7.82 7.98 22.35
CA GLY A 94 6.40 7.67 22.42
C GLY A 94 6.06 6.20 22.65
N GLY A 95 7.07 5.32 22.76
CA GLY A 95 6.92 3.93 23.20
C GLY A 95 6.82 2.88 22.10
N ASN A 96 6.83 1.62 22.53
CA ASN A 96 6.83 0.43 21.69
C ASN A 96 5.43 -0.21 21.57
N GLY A 97 4.36 0.59 21.58
CA GLY A 97 3.00 0.07 21.50
C GLY A 97 2.77 -0.79 20.25
N VAL A 98 2.02 -1.86 20.39
CA VAL A 98 1.79 -2.89 19.36
C VAL A 98 1.22 -2.34 18.06
N ASN A 99 0.38 -1.30 18.14
CA ASN A 99 -0.24 -0.65 16.99
C ASN A 99 0.58 0.52 16.39
N ARG A 100 1.82 0.71 16.88
CA ARG A 100 2.70 1.74 16.32
C ARG A 100 3.43 1.20 15.09
N PRO A 101 3.84 2.07 14.17
CA PRO A 101 4.65 1.67 13.02
C PRO A 101 5.93 0.96 13.45
N ALA A 102 6.32 -0.06 12.71
CA ALA A 102 7.63 -0.68 12.85
C ALA A 102 8.71 0.32 12.39
N THR A 103 9.74 0.50 13.21
CA THR A 103 10.83 1.46 12.96
C THR A 103 12.18 0.77 13.01
N GLY A 104 13.14 1.27 12.24
CA GLY A 104 14.51 0.73 12.22
C GLY A 104 14.66 -0.58 11.45
N VAL A 105 13.64 -0.99 10.74
CA VAL A 105 13.69 -2.16 9.85
C VAL A 105 14.56 -1.83 8.65
N SER A 106 15.60 -2.64 8.41
CA SER A 106 16.46 -2.51 7.25
C SER A 106 15.74 -2.93 5.96
N TRP A 107 16.29 -2.54 4.81
CA TRP A 107 15.76 -2.96 3.51
C TRP A 107 15.74 -4.50 3.36
N TYR A 108 16.77 -5.20 3.84
CA TYR A 108 16.83 -6.67 3.79
C TYR A 108 15.78 -7.34 4.66
N GLU A 109 15.54 -6.81 5.85
CA GLU A 109 14.48 -7.29 6.75
C GLU A 109 13.09 -7.03 6.16
N ALA A 110 12.88 -5.86 5.53
CA ALA A 110 11.63 -5.57 4.82
C ALA A 110 11.42 -6.52 3.63
N ALA A 111 12.46 -6.83 2.86
CA ALA A 111 12.39 -7.82 1.79
C ALA A 111 12.07 -9.23 2.31
N THR A 112 12.63 -9.60 3.47
CA THR A 112 12.32 -10.88 4.13
C THR A 112 10.86 -10.94 4.59
N TYR A 113 10.32 -9.82 5.05
CA TYR A 113 8.92 -9.74 5.51
C TYR A 113 7.91 -9.98 4.37
N VAL A 114 8.23 -9.55 3.14
CA VAL A 114 7.31 -9.63 2.00
C VAL A 114 7.48 -10.90 1.14
N ASN A 115 8.49 -11.73 1.39
CA ASN A 115 8.72 -13.00 0.71
C ASN A 115 8.09 -14.16 1.48
#